data_4e0eec0f37d6060ed33a26aa9b0deb6e
#
_entry.id   4e0eec0f37d6060ed33a26aa9b0deb6e
#
_cell.length_a   1.000
_cell.length_b   1.000
_cell.length_c   1.000
_cell.angle_alpha   90.00
_cell.angle_beta   90.00
_cell.angle_gamma   90.00
#
_symmetry.space_group_name_H-M   'P 1'
#
loop_
_entity.id
_entity.type
_entity.pdbx_description
1 polymer ?
#
loop_
_entity_poly.entity_id
_entity_poly.type
_entity_poly.pdbx_seq_one_letter_code
_entity_poly.pdbx_strand_id
1 'polypeptide(L)'
;MEENLIYKKSRQILIEQCSILDATIQQLEQELYNFDNQVFPSTKFEYFDRQKTIEFINKLKIIQSDLTPQDKNLICLYYALDKNIGKVLQVFNGLGNKVKCRKTLSVMIFKIKTKINEIYKLKYGNSYGNS
;
A
#
# COMPACT_ATOMS: atom_id res chain seq x y z
N MET A 1 -1.49 -12.31 -29.18
CA MET A 1 -0.08 -12.04 -28.88
C MET A 1 0.11 -10.74 -28.13
N GLU A 2 -0.51 -9.66 -28.59
CA GLU A 2 -0.44 -8.38 -27.87
C GLU A 2 -1.04 -8.45 -26.49
N GLU A 3 -2.14 -9.18 -26.33
CA GLU A 3 -2.77 -9.36 -25.03
C GLU A 3 -1.85 -10.04 -24.01
N ASN A 4 -1.11 -11.04 -24.46
CA ASN A 4 -0.15 -11.72 -23.61
C ASN A 4 0.99 -10.81 -23.18
N LEU A 5 1.43 -9.93 -24.07
CA LEU A 5 2.48 -8.98 -23.76
C LEU A 5 2.01 -7.93 -22.77
N ILE A 6 0.79 -7.41 -22.96
CA ILE A 6 0.19 -6.45 -22.03
C ILE A 6 0.03 -7.07 -20.66
N TYR A 7 -0.47 -8.29 -20.59
CA TYR A 7 -0.62 -9.02 -19.34
C TYR A 7 0.73 -9.21 -18.64
N LYS A 8 1.74 -9.62 -19.36
CA LYS A 8 3.08 -9.84 -18.79
C LYS A 8 3.67 -8.57 -18.24
N LYS A 9 3.53 -7.46 -18.96
CA LYS A 9 4.03 -6.16 -18.49
C LYS A 9 3.29 -5.70 -17.25
N SER A 10 1.96 -5.83 -17.26
CA SER A 10 1.13 -5.44 -16.12
C SER A 10 1.46 -6.28 -14.88
N ARG A 11 1.64 -7.58 -15.08
CA ARG A 11 2.01 -8.49 -14.01
C ARG A 11 3.40 -8.18 -13.46
N GLN A 12 4.33 -7.81 -14.32
CA GLN A 12 5.68 -7.44 -13.88
C GLN A 12 5.65 -6.20 -12.97
N ILE A 13 4.89 -5.20 -13.35
CA ILE A 13 4.71 -4.00 -12.51
C ILE A 13 4.13 -4.39 -11.16
N LEU A 14 3.13 -5.25 -11.15
CA LEU A 14 2.48 -5.69 -9.93
C LEU A 14 3.45 -6.45 -9.01
N ILE A 15 4.23 -7.38 -9.57
CA ILE A 15 5.20 -8.16 -8.81
C ILE A 15 6.24 -7.24 -8.17
N GLU A 16 6.75 -6.28 -8.93
CA GLU A 16 7.71 -5.30 -8.43
C GLU A 16 7.13 -4.50 -7.27
N GLN A 17 5.88 -4.09 -7.37
CA GLN A 17 5.24 -3.33 -6.31
C GLN A 17 4.98 -4.12 -5.05
N CYS A 18 4.61 -5.38 -5.17
CA CYS A 18 4.47 -6.25 -4.01
C CYS A 18 5.81 -6.43 -3.30
N SER A 19 6.88 -6.59 -4.08
CA SER A 19 8.24 -6.71 -3.54
C SER A 19 8.68 -5.45 -2.82
N ILE A 20 8.39 -4.28 -3.39
CA ILE A 20 8.70 -2.98 -2.77
C ILE A 20 7.91 -2.79 -1.48
N LEU A 21 6.64 -3.19 -1.46
CA LEU A 21 5.81 -3.11 -0.27
C LEU A 21 6.44 -3.89 0.89
N ASP A 22 6.83 -5.14 0.63
CA ASP A 22 7.45 -6.00 1.64
C ASP A 22 8.77 -5.41 2.14
N ALA A 23 9.60 -4.93 1.20
CA ALA A 23 10.89 -4.31 1.54
C ALA A 23 10.71 -3.03 2.35
N THR A 24 9.69 -2.23 2.02
CA THR A 24 9.39 -0.99 2.74
C THR A 24 8.99 -1.28 4.18
N ILE A 25 8.13 -2.29 4.38
CA ILE A 25 7.72 -2.68 5.74
C ILE A 25 8.94 -3.09 6.55
N GLN A 26 9.81 -3.94 6.00
CA GLN A 26 11.02 -4.40 6.68
C GLN A 26 11.95 -3.24 7.03
N GLN A 27 12.14 -2.31 6.10
CA GLN A 27 12.99 -1.15 6.32
C GLN A 27 12.46 -0.27 7.45
N LEU A 28 11.15 0.00 7.44
CA LEU A 28 10.54 0.84 8.47
C LEU A 28 10.57 0.16 9.84
N GLU A 29 10.37 -1.15 9.89
CA GLU A 29 10.49 -1.90 11.14
C GLU A 29 11.91 -1.86 11.69
N GLN A 30 12.91 -1.92 10.81
CA GLN A 30 14.30 -1.80 11.23
C GLN A 30 14.61 -0.40 11.75
N GLU A 31 14.10 0.63 11.09
CA GLU A 31 14.27 2.02 11.54
C GLU A 31 13.64 2.24 12.91
N LEU A 32 12.44 1.67 13.12
CA LEU A 32 11.75 1.75 14.40
C LEU A 32 12.54 1.06 15.50
N TYR A 33 13.07 -0.14 15.21
CA TYR A 33 13.93 -0.87 16.15
C TYR A 33 15.17 -0.05 16.52
N ASN A 34 15.82 0.53 15.50
CA ASN A 34 17.02 1.35 15.73
C ASN A 34 16.70 2.58 16.58
N PHE A 35 15.57 3.22 16.34
CA PHE A 35 15.12 4.35 17.14
C PHE A 35 14.88 3.93 18.60
N ASP A 36 14.13 2.86 18.80
CA ASP A 36 13.76 2.39 20.16
C ASP A 36 14.98 1.95 20.96
N ASN A 37 16.02 1.44 20.27
CA ASN A 37 17.22 0.95 20.93
C ASN A 37 18.39 1.92 20.84
N GLN A 38 18.17 3.10 20.26
CA GLN A 38 19.17 4.16 20.13
C GLN A 38 20.49 3.67 19.54
N VAL A 39 20.38 2.88 18.48
CA VAL A 39 21.54 2.27 17.80
C VAL A 39 22.40 3.32 17.11
N PHE A 40 21.78 4.43 16.67
CA PHE A 40 22.46 5.51 15.96
C PHE A 40 22.50 6.78 16.82
N PRO A 41 23.37 7.74 16.47
CA PRO A 41 23.39 9.05 17.14
C PRO A 41 22.02 9.70 17.10
N SER A 42 21.65 10.37 18.16
CA SER A 42 20.32 10.96 18.32
C SER A 42 19.97 11.95 17.22
N THR A 43 20.95 12.61 16.63
CA THR A 43 20.71 13.56 15.54
C THR A 43 20.06 12.92 14.32
N LYS A 44 20.28 11.62 14.09
CA LYS A 44 19.68 10.92 12.98
C LYS A 44 18.17 10.79 13.13
N PHE A 45 17.69 10.83 14.37
CA PHE A 45 16.28 10.64 14.68
C PHE A 45 15.57 11.95 15.06
N GLU A 46 16.20 13.08 14.82
CA GLU A 46 15.66 14.38 15.23
C GLU A 46 14.25 14.62 14.72
N TYR A 47 13.95 14.17 13.49
CA TYR A 47 12.65 14.35 12.88
C TYR A 47 11.84 13.06 12.79
N PHE A 48 12.28 12.03 13.52
CA PHE A 48 11.62 10.73 13.46
C PHE A 48 10.36 10.75 14.30
N ASP A 49 9.22 10.55 13.66
CA ASP A 49 7.92 10.46 14.36
C ASP A 49 7.58 8.99 14.54
N ARG A 50 7.83 8.49 15.74
CA ARG A 50 7.62 7.09 16.08
C ARG A 50 6.16 6.67 15.89
N GLN A 51 5.22 7.50 16.35
CA GLN A 51 3.80 7.16 16.28
C GLN A 51 3.31 7.09 14.82
N LYS A 52 3.69 8.05 14.01
CA LYS A 52 3.34 8.04 12.58
C LYS A 52 3.98 6.87 11.85
N THR A 53 5.20 6.51 12.22
CA THR A 53 5.87 5.36 11.60
C THR A 53 5.14 4.07 11.92
N ILE A 54 4.74 3.87 13.17
CA ILE A 54 3.95 2.69 13.58
C ILE A 54 2.62 2.65 12.81
N GLU A 55 1.93 3.77 12.74
CA GLU A 55 0.67 3.86 12.00
C GLU A 55 0.85 3.49 10.54
N PHE A 56 1.90 4.01 9.91
CA PHE A 56 2.20 3.73 8.52
C PHE A 56 2.53 2.25 8.29
N ILE A 57 3.38 1.67 9.14
CA ILE A 57 3.70 0.24 9.07
C ILE A 57 2.43 -0.60 9.18
N ASN A 58 1.56 -0.28 10.11
CA ASN A 58 0.33 -1.04 10.33
C ASN A 58 -0.62 -0.95 9.12
N LYS A 59 -0.72 0.22 8.50
CA LYS A 59 -1.51 0.38 7.29
C LYS A 59 -0.92 -0.40 6.11
N LEU A 60 0.40 -0.41 5.97
CA LEU A 60 1.06 -1.21 4.93
C LEU A 60 0.82 -2.70 5.14
N LYS A 61 0.85 -3.17 6.39
CA LYS A 61 0.55 -4.58 6.71
C LYS A 61 -0.90 -4.94 6.38
N ILE A 62 -1.83 -4.03 6.57
CA ILE A 62 -3.22 -4.23 6.16
C ILE A 62 -3.29 -4.42 4.64
N ILE A 63 -2.59 -3.60 3.88
CA ILE A 63 -2.53 -3.74 2.43
C ILE A 63 -1.93 -5.10 2.06
N GLN A 64 -0.89 -5.51 2.75
CA GLN A 64 -0.19 -6.76 2.47
C GLN A 64 -1.04 -7.99 2.74
N SER A 65 -1.85 -7.98 3.80
CA SER A 65 -2.44 -9.22 4.33
C SER A 65 -3.96 -9.22 4.48
N ASP A 66 -4.59 -8.06 4.61
CA ASP A 66 -6.00 -7.98 5.00
C ASP A 66 -6.94 -7.61 3.86
N LEU A 67 -6.41 -7.26 2.71
CA LEU A 67 -7.21 -6.93 1.53
C LEU A 67 -7.39 -8.16 0.64
N THR A 68 -8.47 -8.17 -0.14
CA THR A 68 -8.60 -9.17 -1.20
C THR A 68 -7.47 -9.00 -2.20
N PRO A 69 -7.08 -10.06 -2.94
CA PRO A 69 -6.03 -9.92 -3.95
C PRO A 69 -6.31 -8.81 -4.96
N GLN A 70 -7.56 -8.67 -5.40
CA GLN A 70 -7.93 -7.63 -6.36
C GLN A 70 -7.73 -6.22 -5.77
N ASP A 71 -8.19 -6.00 -4.55
CA ASP A 71 -8.05 -4.71 -3.87
C ASP A 71 -6.58 -4.38 -3.62
N LYS A 72 -5.81 -5.37 -3.17
CA LYS A 72 -4.36 -5.21 -2.97
C LYS A 72 -3.68 -4.81 -4.27
N ASN A 73 -3.99 -5.50 -5.35
CA ASN A 73 -3.41 -5.21 -6.66
C ASN A 73 -3.71 -3.79 -7.10
N LEU A 74 -4.97 -3.38 -6.96
CA LEU A 74 -5.38 -2.05 -7.39
C LEU A 74 -4.70 -0.95 -6.58
N ILE A 75 -4.67 -1.07 -5.26
CA ILE A 75 -4.08 -0.03 -4.41
C ILE A 75 -2.55 0.04 -4.60
N CYS A 76 -1.90 -1.11 -4.80
CA CYS A 76 -0.47 -1.14 -5.09
C CYS A 76 -0.17 -0.45 -6.42
N LEU A 77 -0.95 -0.71 -7.45
CA LEU A 77 -0.79 -0.04 -8.75
C LEU A 77 -1.03 1.46 -8.65
N TYR A 78 -2.01 1.86 -7.87
CA TYR A 78 -2.32 3.27 -7.69
C TYR A 78 -1.12 4.06 -7.16
N TYR A 79 -0.46 3.54 -6.14
CA TYR A 79 0.74 4.19 -5.61
C TYR A 79 1.96 4.00 -6.51
N ALA A 80 2.09 2.85 -7.16
CA ALA A 80 3.18 2.58 -8.08
C ALA A 80 3.24 3.53 -9.27
N LEU A 81 2.07 3.93 -9.73
CA LEU A 81 1.93 4.77 -10.92
C LEU A 81 1.64 6.23 -10.56
N ASP A 82 2.09 6.64 -9.36
CA ASP A 82 2.00 8.02 -8.88
C ASP A 82 0.57 8.59 -8.93
N LYS A 83 -0.40 7.74 -8.62
CA LYS A 83 -1.82 8.12 -8.57
C LYS A 83 -2.40 8.55 -9.92
N ASN A 84 -1.73 8.13 -11.00
CA ASN A 84 -2.20 8.43 -12.36
C ASN A 84 -3.31 7.45 -12.74
N ILE A 85 -4.55 7.89 -12.61
CA ILE A 85 -5.74 7.04 -12.80
C ILE A 85 -5.78 6.42 -14.20
N GLY A 86 -5.39 7.17 -15.23
CA GLY A 86 -5.39 6.65 -16.60
C GLY A 86 -4.43 5.49 -16.78
N LYS A 87 -3.22 5.60 -16.23
CA LYS A 87 -2.23 4.53 -16.29
C LYS A 87 -2.64 3.35 -15.43
N VAL A 88 -3.20 3.62 -14.24
CA VAL A 88 -3.68 2.56 -13.34
C VAL A 88 -4.78 1.75 -14.05
N LEU A 89 -5.72 2.44 -14.71
CA LEU A 89 -6.80 1.79 -15.44
C LEU A 89 -6.24 0.86 -16.51
N GLN A 90 -5.27 1.35 -17.29
CA GLN A 90 -4.65 0.58 -18.35
C GLN A 90 -3.97 -0.69 -17.83
N VAL A 91 -3.16 -0.55 -16.78
CA VAL A 91 -2.42 -1.68 -16.22
C VAL A 91 -3.38 -2.66 -15.53
N PHE A 92 -4.32 -2.15 -14.77
CA PHE A 92 -5.29 -2.98 -14.05
C PHE A 92 -6.13 -3.81 -15.02
N ASN A 93 -6.61 -3.20 -16.10
CA ASN A 93 -7.33 -3.93 -17.15
C ASN A 93 -6.41 -4.88 -17.90
N GLY A 94 -5.12 -4.54 -18.03
CA GLY A 94 -4.14 -5.45 -18.59
C GLY A 94 -3.97 -6.74 -17.80
N LEU A 95 -4.32 -6.73 -16.53
CA LEU A 95 -4.31 -7.92 -15.67
C LEU A 95 -5.57 -8.78 -15.80
N GLY A 96 -6.47 -8.42 -16.70
CA GLY A 96 -7.70 -9.16 -16.93
C GLY A 96 -8.94 -8.57 -16.28
N ASN A 97 -8.80 -7.45 -15.59
CA ASN A 97 -9.96 -6.76 -15.04
C ASN A 97 -10.67 -5.96 -16.13
N LYS A 98 -11.93 -5.62 -15.90
CA LYS A 98 -12.76 -4.96 -16.92
C LYS A 98 -13.45 -3.74 -16.34
N VAL A 99 -12.65 -2.77 -15.94
CA VAL A 99 -13.18 -1.51 -15.43
C VAL A 99 -13.44 -0.57 -16.62
N LYS A 100 -14.63 -0.04 -16.71
CA LYS A 100 -15.06 0.71 -17.90
C LYS A 100 -14.47 2.11 -18.01
N CYS A 101 -14.30 2.80 -16.91
CA CYS A 101 -13.84 4.19 -16.98
C CYS A 101 -13.10 4.61 -15.71
N ARG A 102 -12.43 5.75 -15.83
CA ARG A 102 -11.63 6.32 -14.72
C ARG A 102 -12.47 6.63 -13.49
N LYS A 103 -13.68 7.11 -13.68
CA LYS A 103 -14.58 7.44 -12.57
C LYS A 103 -14.89 6.20 -11.73
N THR A 104 -15.22 5.09 -12.38
CA THR A 104 -15.47 3.83 -11.70
C THR A 104 -14.24 3.37 -10.92
N LEU A 105 -13.07 3.47 -11.54
CA LEU A 105 -11.82 3.09 -10.90
C LEU A 105 -11.55 3.95 -9.67
N SER A 106 -11.77 5.26 -9.77
CA SER A 106 -11.57 6.19 -8.65
C SER A 106 -12.48 5.85 -7.48
N VAL A 107 -13.72 5.47 -7.75
CA VAL A 107 -14.66 5.02 -6.70
C VAL A 107 -14.15 3.75 -6.04
N MET A 108 -13.65 2.80 -6.82
CA MET A 108 -13.08 1.57 -6.30
C MET A 108 -11.89 1.85 -5.38
N ILE A 109 -10.99 2.74 -5.80
CA ILE A 109 -9.82 3.12 -5.00
C ILE A 109 -10.25 3.81 -3.70
N PHE A 110 -11.24 4.70 -3.77
CA PHE A 110 -11.77 5.36 -2.58
C PHE A 110 -12.33 4.34 -1.58
N LYS A 111 -13.06 3.36 -2.08
CA LYS A 111 -13.61 2.30 -1.21
C LYS A 111 -12.51 1.48 -0.55
N ILE A 112 -11.42 1.21 -1.28
CA ILE A 112 -10.29 0.49 -0.71
C ILE A 112 -9.62 1.31 0.40
N LYS A 113 -9.41 2.60 0.17
CA LYS A 113 -8.85 3.50 1.20
C LYS A 113 -9.71 3.54 2.45
N THR A 114 -11.03 3.62 2.27
CA THR A 114 -11.97 3.59 3.38
C THR A 114 -11.88 2.27 4.14
N LYS A 115 -11.79 1.17 3.42
CA LYS A 115 -11.66 -0.16 4.01
C LYS A 115 -10.38 -0.30 4.82
N ILE A 116 -9.27 0.21 4.31
CA ILE A 116 -7.99 0.21 5.03
C ILE A 116 -8.14 0.96 6.35
N ASN A 117 -8.76 2.13 6.33
CA ASN A 117 -8.97 2.92 7.53
C ASN A 117 -9.89 2.22 8.53
N GLU A 118 -10.94 1.56 8.05
CA GLU A 118 -11.84 0.80 8.91
C GLU A 118 -11.13 -0.38 9.57
N ILE A 119 -10.34 -1.13 8.81
CA ILE A 119 -9.56 -2.24 9.35
C ILE A 119 -8.55 -1.72 10.36
N TYR A 120 -7.91 -0.61 10.06
CA TYR A 120 -6.95 0.01 10.97
C TYR A 120 -7.62 0.36 12.31
N LYS A 121 -8.79 0.98 12.27
CA LYS A 121 -9.53 1.32 13.49
C LYS A 121 -9.90 0.08 14.29
N LEU A 122 -10.33 -0.98 13.62
CA LEU A 122 -10.69 -2.22 14.30
C LEU A 122 -9.50 -2.89 14.98
N LYS A 123 -8.34 -2.88 14.34
CA LYS A 123 -7.17 -3.58 14.87
C LYS A 123 -6.35 -2.74 15.85
N TYR A 124 -6.27 -1.43 15.63
CA TYR A 124 -5.33 -0.58 16.35
C TYR A 124 -5.98 0.62 17.00
N GLY A 125 -7.12 1.04 16.53
CA GLY A 125 -7.77 2.26 16.99
C GLY A 125 -8.41 2.17 18.35
N ASN A 126 -8.79 0.99 18.75
CA ASN A 126 -9.48 0.78 20.02
C ASN A 126 -8.62 1.03 21.24
N SER A 127 -7.30 1.08 21.07
CA SER A 127 -6.39 1.32 22.18
C SER A 127 -6.53 2.73 22.76
N TYR A 128 -7.21 3.61 22.03
CA TYR A 128 -7.35 4.95 22.52
C TYR A 128 -8.72 5.30 22.97
N GLY A 129 -9.58 4.87 22.17
CA GLY A 129 -10.76 5.64 22.18
C GLY A 129 -11.79 5.30 23.14
N ASN A 130 -11.76 4.18 23.51
CA ASN A 130 -12.82 3.73 24.35
C ASN A 130 -12.45 3.72 25.79
N SER A 131 -11.33 4.23 25.96
CA SER A 131 -10.90 4.48 27.33
C SER A 131 -11.62 5.65 27.91
#